data_860838bc9d1e84a28022ee3997caf090
#
_entry.id   860838bc9d1e84a28022ee3997caf090
#
_cell.length_a   1.000
_cell.length_b   1.000
_cell.length_c   1.000
_cell.angle_alpha   90.00
_cell.angle_beta   90.00
_cell.angle_gamma   90.00
#
_symmetry.space_group_name_H-M   'P 1'
#
loop_
_entity.id
_entity.type
_entity.pdbx_description
1 polymer ?
#
loop_
_entity_poly.entity_id
_entity_poly.type
_entity_poly.pdbx_seq_one_letter_code
_entity_poly.pdbx_strand_id
1 'polypeptide(L)'
;SAQSAGTISKVLVTNGQSVKKGELLVELDSSVERASLQAAEAQVISLRQTYQRYANLAKSGGISQQELDNAKAAYDAQVANVESLKATIARRQIVAPFDGKAGIVKVNVGQYVSNGTEIVRVEDRSSMKVDFAIAQNLLEKLHIGQKVTATADARLGETFSATISAIEPAINSSTGLIDVQATFDPEDGEKLLSGMFTRLNVALATEYDQIVVPQVAVSYNMYGESLYILTALSDEEKEKFAKQGDVNKMYRAKQITV
;
A
#
# COMPACT_ATOMS: atom_id res chain seq x y z
N SER A 1 11.76 12.29 -4.92
CA SER A 1 13.19 12.59 -4.89
C SER A 1 13.69 13.14 -6.23
N ALA A 2 14.80 13.88 -6.21
CA ALA A 2 15.47 14.39 -7.41
C ALA A 2 16.04 13.24 -8.25
N GLN A 3 15.78 13.24 -9.56
CA GLN A 3 16.32 12.25 -10.51
C GLN A 3 17.67 12.67 -11.10
N SER A 4 18.04 13.94 -10.95
CA SER A 4 19.33 14.50 -11.38
C SER A 4 19.80 15.56 -10.40
N ALA A 5 21.12 15.81 -10.37
CA ALA A 5 21.68 16.89 -9.59
C ALA A 5 21.50 18.24 -10.31
N GLY A 6 21.30 19.31 -9.56
CA GLY A 6 21.18 20.67 -10.12
C GLY A 6 20.65 21.69 -9.12
N THR A 7 20.58 22.93 -9.53
CA THR A 7 20.00 24.03 -8.73
C THR A 7 18.49 24.12 -8.99
N ILE A 8 17.71 24.31 -7.95
CA ILE A 8 16.25 24.47 -8.07
C ILE A 8 15.95 25.87 -8.65
N SER A 9 15.26 25.88 -9.79
CA SER A 9 14.80 27.11 -10.44
C SER A 9 13.42 27.52 -9.99
N LYS A 10 12.51 26.53 -9.75
CA LYS A 10 11.14 26.80 -9.29
C LYS A 10 10.63 25.72 -8.36
N VAL A 11 9.84 26.11 -7.37
CA VAL A 11 9.03 25.25 -6.53
C VAL A 11 7.58 25.63 -6.76
N LEU A 12 6.80 24.72 -7.35
CA LEU A 12 5.43 24.97 -7.80
C LEU A 12 4.40 24.34 -6.86
N VAL A 13 4.80 23.35 -6.06
CA VAL A 13 3.96 22.67 -5.09
C VAL A 13 3.99 23.38 -3.74
N THR A 14 2.84 23.46 -3.06
CA THR A 14 2.72 23.96 -1.70
C THR A 14 2.51 22.81 -0.70
N ASN A 15 2.83 23.08 0.57
CA ASN A 15 2.64 22.08 1.64
C ASN A 15 1.17 21.67 1.77
N GLY A 16 0.90 20.38 1.78
CA GLY A 16 -0.44 19.83 1.92
C GLY A 16 -1.33 19.91 0.67
N GLN A 17 -0.79 20.32 -0.48
CA GLN A 17 -1.53 20.42 -1.74
C GLN A 17 -1.91 19.02 -2.26
N SER A 18 -3.13 18.89 -2.82
CA SER A 18 -3.49 17.72 -3.62
C SER A 18 -2.88 17.86 -5.01
N VAL A 19 -2.20 16.82 -5.47
CA VAL A 19 -1.49 16.79 -6.75
C VAL A 19 -1.96 15.64 -7.61
N LYS A 20 -1.92 15.81 -8.92
CA LYS A 20 -2.28 14.78 -9.90
C LYS A 20 -1.02 14.14 -10.49
N LYS A 21 -1.14 12.90 -10.93
CA LYS A 21 -0.08 12.20 -11.68
C LYS A 21 0.42 13.05 -12.86
N GLY A 22 1.74 13.24 -12.94
CA GLY A 22 2.37 14.06 -13.96
C GLY A 22 2.38 15.55 -13.68
N GLU A 23 1.77 16.02 -12.60
CA GLU A 23 1.81 17.44 -12.20
C GLU A 23 3.24 17.85 -11.81
N LEU A 24 3.72 18.98 -12.35
CA LEU A 24 5.06 19.50 -12.09
C LEU A 24 5.14 20.10 -10.69
N LEU A 25 6.01 19.53 -9.86
CA LEU A 25 6.19 19.92 -8.46
C LEU A 25 7.38 20.89 -8.29
N VAL A 26 8.51 20.55 -8.91
CA VAL A 26 9.74 21.31 -8.81
C VAL A 26 10.48 21.27 -10.16
N GLU A 27 11.08 22.36 -10.55
CA GLU A 27 11.91 22.47 -11.75
C GLU A 27 13.36 22.79 -11.35
N LEU A 28 14.30 22.00 -11.85
CA LEU A 28 15.73 22.31 -11.78
C LEU A 28 16.13 23.22 -12.95
N ASP A 29 17.19 23.99 -12.79
CA ASP A 29 17.72 24.77 -13.86
C ASP A 29 18.14 23.88 -15.05
N SER A 30 17.57 24.16 -16.19
CA SER A 30 17.75 23.43 -17.46
C SER A 30 18.11 24.39 -18.60
N SER A 31 18.61 25.59 -18.29
CA SER A 31 18.90 26.64 -19.27
C SER A 31 19.90 26.18 -20.32
N VAL A 32 20.97 25.50 -19.91
CA VAL A 32 22.01 24.98 -20.81
C VAL A 32 21.45 23.86 -21.70
N GLU A 33 20.71 22.94 -21.14
CA GLU A 33 20.12 21.83 -21.89
C GLU A 33 19.08 22.34 -22.88
N ARG A 34 18.28 23.35 -22.52
CA ARG A 34 17.31 23.99 -23.44
C ARG A 34 17.99 24.70 -24.61
N ALA A 35 19.10 25.41 -24.34
CA ALA A 35 19.91 26.03 -25.42
C ALA A 35 20.52 24.97 -26.35
N SER A 36 21.03 23.87 -25.79
CA SER A 36 21.55 22.75 -26.57
C SER A 36 20.47 22.06 -27.40
N LEU A 37 19.26 21.89 -26.85
CA LEU A 37 18.12 21.35 -27.56
C LEU A 37 17.74 22.23 -28.75
N GLN A 38 17.65 23.54 -28.55
CA GLN A 38 17.32 24.47 -29.62
C GLN A 38 18.34 24.43 -30.78
N ALA A 39 19.64 24.34 -30.46
CA ALA A 39 20.70 24.19 -31.46
C ALA A 39 20.56 22.83 -32.22
N ALA A 40 20.31 21.75 -31.49
CA ALA A 40 20.12 20.42 -32.10
C ALA A 40 18.85 20.34 -33.00
N GLU A 41 17.78 20.99 -32.61
CA GLU A 41 16.54 21.08 -33.43
C GLU A 41 16.76 21.87 -34.72
N ALA A 42 17.52 22.97 -34.66
CA ALA A 42 17.91 23.71 -35.88
C ALA A 42 18.72 22.83 -36.82
N GLN A 43 19.64 22.02 -36.30
CA GLN A 43 20.42 21.08 -37.10
C GLN A 43 19.60 19.97 -37.73
N VAL A 44 18.55 19.45 -37.01
CA VAL A 44 17.58 18.50 -37.57
C VAL A 44 16.89 19.08 -38.81
N ILE A 45 16.48 20.35 -38.77
CA ILE A 45 15.81 21.01 -39.90
C ILE A 45 16.75 21.04 -41.12
N SER A 46 18.03 21.42 -40.93
CA SER A 46 19.00 21.47 -41.99
C SER A 46 19.28 20.10 -42.62
N LEU A 47 19.50 19.08 -41.78
CA LEU A 47 19.75 17.70 -42.25
C LEU A 47 18.52 17.09 -42.93
N ARG A 48 17.32 17.37 -42.44
CA ARG A 48 16.08 16.96 -43.07
C ARG A 48 15.92 17.52 -44.50
N GLN A 49 16.26 18.82 -44.69
CA GLN A 49 16.22 19.45 -45.99
C GLN A 49 17.25 18.81 -46.94
N THR A 50 18.44 18.52 -46.46
CA THR A 50 19.48 17.84 -47.22
C THR A 50 19.06 16.43 -47.64
N TYR A 51 18.55 15.65 -46.70
CA TYR A 51 18.02 14.30 -46.98
C TYR A 51 16.90 14.34 -48.02
N GLN A 52 15.90 15.26 -47.87
CA GLN A 52 14.80 15.43 -48.81
C GLN A 52 15.27 15.81 -50.21
N ARG A 53 16.28 16.70 -50.31
CA ARG A 53 16.88 17.07 -51.59
C ARG A 53 17.57 15.88 -52.27
N TYR A 54 18.32 15.10 -51.49
CA TYR A 54 18.99 13.90 -51.98
C TYR A 54 17.99 12.81 -52.38
N ALA A 55 16.93 12.61 -51.62
CA ALA A 55 15.87 11.69 -51.96
C ALA A 55 15.18 12.04 -53.32
N ASN A 56 15.03 13.32 -53.61
CA ASN A 56 14.49 13.77 -54.89
C ASN A 56 15.52 13.60 -56.04
N LEU A 57 16.80 13.89 -55.82
CA LEU A 57 17.86 13.69 -56.83
C LEU A 57 18.10 12.19 -57.14
N ALA A 58 17.99 11.32 -56.13
CA ALA A 58 18.12 9.87 -56.34
C ALA A 58 17.06 9.31 -57.28
N LYS A 59 15.84 9.86 -57.25
CA LYS A 59 14.74 9.44 -58.17
C LYS A 59 15.07 9.73 -59.65
N SER A 60 15.89 10.75 -59.92
CA SER A 60 16.36 11.11 -61.26
C SER A 60 17.73 10.54 -61.60
N GLY A 61 18.32 9.72 -60.78
CA GLY A 61 19.66 9.16 -60.96
C GLY A 61 20.78 10.15 -60.72
N GLY A 62 20.51 11.30 -60.10
CA GLY A 62 21.45 12.40 -59.89
C GLY A 62 22.47 12.20 -58.75
N ILE A 63 22.28 11.20 -57.90
CA ILE A 63 23.23 10.85 -56.81
C ILE A 63 23.28 9.32 -56.62
N SER A 64 24.33 8.85 -55.93
CA SER A 64 24.47 7.45 -55.55
C SER A 64 23.55 7.08 -54.37
N GLN A 65 23.17 5.80 -54.30
CA GLN A 65 22.43 5.28 -53.16
C GLN A 65 23.17 5.46 -51.84
N GLN A 66 24.49 5.33 -51.85
CA GLN A 66 25.35 5.55 -50.70
C GLN A 66 25.25 6.97 -50.14
N GLU A 67 25.21 8.01 -51.02
CA GLU A 67 25.04 9.40 -50.61
C GLU A 67 23.67 9.66 -49.99
N LEU A 68 22.63 9.06 -50.53
CA LEU A 68 21.29 9.12 -49.95
C LEU A 68 21.24 8.46 -48.58
N ASP A 69 21.82 7.27 -48.43
CA ASP A 69 21.86 6.51 -47.17
C ASP A 69 22.66 7.24 -46.10
N ASN A 70 23.79 7.88 -46.49
CA ASN A 70 24.59 8.72 -45.59
C ASN A 70 23.81 9.96 -45.09
N ALA A 71 23.09 10.64 -45.99
CA ALA A 71 22.28 11.79 -45.64
C ALA A 71 21.10 11.40 -44.68
N LYS A 72 20.52 10.23 -44.93
CA LYS A 72 19.48 9.67 -44.06
C LYS A 72 20.04 9.34 -42.67
N ALA A 73 21.17 8.63 -42.62
CA ALA A 73 21.83 8.28 -41.35
C ALA A 73 22.19 9.48 -40.52
N ALA A 74 22.70 10.56 -41.16
CA ALA A 74 23.02 11.82 -40.48
C ALA A 74 21.75 12.48 -39.90
N TYR A 75 20.65 12.49 -40.63
CA TYR A 75 19.36 13.00 -40.16
C TYR A 75 18.84 12.20 -39.00
N ASP A 76 18.79 10.86 -39.12
CA ASP A 76 18.28 9.96 -38.08
C ASP A 76 19.12 10.05 -36.77
N ALA A 77 20.45 10.15 -36.90
CA ALA A 77 21.35 10.35 -35.76
C ALA A 77 21.08 11.66 -35.01
N GLN A 78 20.80 12.74 -35.75
CA GLN A 78 20.52 14.03 -35.13
C GLN A 78 19.10 14.05 -34.47
N VAL A 79 18.14 13.37 -35.04
CA VAL A 79 16.80 13.14 -34.41
C VAL A 79 16.96 12.43 -33.08
N ALA A 80 17.76 11.36 -33.04
CA ALA A 80 18.05 10.64 -31.81
C ALA A 80 18.75 11.53 -30.75
N ASN A 81 19.65 12.43 -31.20
CA ASN A 81 20.28 13.41 -30.28
C ASN A 81 19.25 14.37 -29.67
N VAL A 82 18.29 14.87 -30.46
CA VAL A 82 17.19 15.73 -29.96
C VAL A 82 16.38 15.00 -28.91
N GLU A 83 16.01 13.75 -29.15
CA GLU A 83 15.25 12.95 -28.16
C GLU A 83 16.05 12.69 -26.88
N SER A 84 17.36 12.49 -26.97
CA SER A 84 18.24 12.38 -25.80
C SER A 84 18.27 13.66 -24.95
N LEU A 85 18.37 14.83 -25.60
CA LEU A 85 18.31 16.12 -24.91
C LEU A 85 16.96 16.38 -24.27
N LYS A 86 15.85 16.06 -24.93
CA LYS A 86 14.50 16.13 -24.36
C LYS A 86 14.37 15.26 -23.12
N ALA A 87 14.86 14.02 -23.16
CA ALA A 87 14.85 13.12 -22.00
C ALA A 87 15.70 13.68 -20.84
N THR A 88 16.81 14.36 -21.16
CA THR A 88 17.63 15.02 -20.14
C THR A 88 16.90 16.19 -19.48
N ILE A 89 16.20 17.02 -20.26
CA ILE A 89 15.37 18.11 -19.75
C ILE A 89 14.21 17.56 -18.92
N ALA A 90 13.58 16.48 -19.35
CA ALA A 90 12.49 15.84 -18.60
C ALA A 90 12.95 15.39 -17.20
N ARG A 91 14.17 14.89 -17.05
CA ARG A 91 14.73 14.55 -15.73
C ARG A 91 15.01 15.77 -14.82
N ARG A 92 15.05 16.98 -15.38
CA ARG A 92 15.12 18.23 -14.62
C ARG A 92 13.77 18.67 -14.06
N GLN A 93 12.69 18.04 -14.51
CA GLN A 93 11.32 18.29 -14.07
C GLN A 93 10.89 17.19 -13.09
N ILE A 94 10.64 17.56 -11.85
CA ILE A 94 10.21 16.64 -10.82
C ILE A 94 8.69 16.68 -10.76
N VAL A 95 8.05 15.60 -11.22
CA VAL A 95 6.61 15.46 -11.33
C VAL A 95 6.08 14.47 -10.30
N ALA A 96 4.78 14.58 -9.97
CA ALA A 96 4.08 13.61 -9.13
C ALA A 96 3.94 12.26 -9.86
N PRO A 97 4.34 11.12 -9.24
CA PRO A 97 4.26 9.80 -9.88
C PRO A 97 2.85 9.23 -9.91
N PHE A 98 1.96 9.69 -9.03
CA PHE A 98 0.57 9.28 -8.85
C PHE A 98 -0.26 10.42 -8.24
N ASP A 99 -1.58 10.27 -8.24
CA ASP A 99 -2.50 11.19 -7.57
C ASP A 99 -2.36 11.06 -6.06
N GLY A 100 -2.28 12.20 -5.35
CA GLY A 100 -2.09 12.12 -3.90
C GLY A 100 -2.01 13.48 -3.23
N LYS A 101 -1.60 13.47 -1.97
CA LYS A 101 -1.40 14.68 -1.18
C LYS A 101 0.08 14.90 -0.91
N ALA A 102 0.59 16.09 -1.26
CA ALA A 102 1.95 16.49 -0.97
C ALA A 102 2.13 16.76 0.53
N GLY A 103 3.20 16.27 1.10
CA GLY A 103 3.62 16.57 2.46
C GLY A 103 4.31 17.93 2.57
N ILE A 104 5.29 18.02 3.47
CA ILE A 104 6.10 19.23 3.65
C ILE A 104 7.20 19.25 2.59
N VAL A 105 7.28 20.35 1.84
CA VAL A 105 8.33 20.59 0.87
C VAL A 105 9.63 20.90 1.62
N LYS A 106 10.69 20.14 1.32
CA LYS A 106 11.98 20.19 2.05
C LYS A 106 13.06 21.03 1.38
N VAL A 107 12.73 21.71 0.30
CA VAL A 107 13.68 22.40 -0.55
C VAL A 107 13.23 23.83 -0.91
N ASN A 108 14.17 24.68 -1.26
CA ASN A 108 13.94 26.07 -1.62
C ASN A 108 14.50 26.39 -3.01
N VAL A 109 13.96 27.44 -3.64
CA VAL A 109 14.51 28.01 -4.89
C VAL A 109 15.94 28.47 -4.65
N GLY A 110 16.82 28.17 -5.59
CA GLY A 110 18.28 28.46 -5.51
C GLY A 110 19.09 27.40 -4.77
N GLN A 111 18.45 26.42 -4.13
CA GLN A 111 19.15 25.33 -3.45
C GLN A 111 19.70 24.34 -4.49
N TYR A 112 20.93 23.89 -4.28
CA TYR A 112 21.55 22.80 -5.04
C TYR A 112 21.11 21.45 -4.42
N VAL A 113 20.66 20.52 -5.25
CA VAL A 113 20.26 19.16 -4.87
C VAL A 113 21.07 18.13 -5.64
N SER A 114 21.34 16.99 -4.99
CA SER A 114 21.98 15.83 -5.59
C SER A 114 20.93 14.81 -6.03
N ASN A 115 21.34 13.85 -6.87
CA ASN A 115 20.47 12.71 -7.19
C ASN A 115 20.06 11.97 -5.91
N GLY A 116 18.78 11.64 -5.79
CA GLY A 116 18.21 10.99 -4.61
C GLY A 116 17.76 11.94 -3.48
N THR A 117 18.09 13.24 -3.53
CA THR A 117 17.63 14.20 -2.52
C THR A 117 16.10 14.20 -2.44
N GLU A 118 15.57 14.06 -1.22
CA GLU A 118 14.12 14.11 -0.97
C GLU A 118 13.62 15.55 -1.14
N ILE A 119 12.67 15.74 -2.03
CA ILE A 119 12.06 17.04 -2.35
C ILE A 119 10.77 17.24 -1.56
N VAL A 120 9.83 16.32 -1.77
CA VAL A 120 8.53 16.28 -1.13
C VAL A 120 8.04 14.84 -1.13
N ARG A 121 7.36 14.43 -0.07
CA ARG A 121 6.65 13.15 -0.01
C ARG A 121 5.25 13.33 -0.57
N VAL A 122 4.84 12.46 -1.47
CA VAL A 122 3.46 12.40 -1.95
C VAL A 122 2.86 11.10 -1.42
N GLU A 123 1.72 11.19 -0.75
CA GLU A 123 1.00 10.05 -0.19
C GLU A 123 -0.28 9.82 -0.99
N ASP A 124 -0.45 8.59 -1.47
CA ASP A 124 -1.71 8.13 -2.01
C ASP A 124 -2.63 7.74 -0.85
N ARG A 125 -3.77 8.39 -0.75
CA ARG A 125 -4.76 8.15 0.31
C ARG A 125 -6.01 7.45 -0.21
N SER A 126 -6.05 7.11 -1.49
CA SER A 126 -7.19 6.45 -2.12
C SER A 126 -7.36 4.99 -1.67
N SER A 127 -6.28 4.36 -1.23
CA SER A 127 -6.27 2.95 -0.80
C SER A 127 -5.37 2.77 0.41
N MET A 128 -5.89 3.15 1.57
CA MET A 128 -5.19 2.95 2.83
C MET A 128 -5.23 1.48 3.24
N LYS A 129 -4.09 0.94 3.66
CA LYS A 129 -3.94 -0.45 4.04
C LYS A 129 -3.37 -0.57 5.44
N VAL A 130 -3.64 -1.69 6.09
CA VAL A 130 -3.05 -2.06 7.37
C VAL A 130 -2.52 -3.48 7.28
N ASP A 131 -1.27 -3.66 7.71
CA ASP A 131 -0.61 -4.94 7.81
C ASP A 131 -0.62 -5.37 9.29
N PHE A 132 -0.98 -6.62 9.54
CA PHE A 132 -1.02 -7.19 10.87
C PHE A 132 -0.72 -8.68 10.81
N ALA A 133 -0.34 -9.26 11.97
CA ALA A 133 0.02 -10.65 12.05
C ALA A 133 -0.96 -11.42 12.93
N ILE A 134 -1.32 -12.64 12.53
CA ILE A 134 -2.24 -13.53 13.22
C ILE A 134 -1.54 -14.87 13.48
N ALA A 135 -1.88 -15.51 14.61
CA ALA A 135 -1.35 -16.83 14.95
C ALA A 135 -1.86 -17.89 13.95
N GLN A 136 -0.96 -18.82 13.55
CA GLN A 136 -1.23 -19.84 12.54
C GLN A 136 -2.44 -20.76 12.85
N ASN A 137 -2.78 -20.96 14.13
CA ASN A 137 -3.93 -21.76 14.53
C ASN A 137 -5.29 -21.12 14.15
N LEU A 138 -5.30 -19.86 13.74
CA LEU A 138 -6.50 -19.16 13.27
C LEU A 138 -6.60 -19.11 11.74
N LEU A 139 -5.63 -19.68 11.01
CA LEU A 139 -5.59 -19.62 9.54
C LEU A 139 -6.86 -20.15 8.89
N GLU A 140 -7.39 -21.28 9.37
CA GLU A 140 -8.60 -21.89 8.81
C GLU A 140 -9.87 -21.02 8.97
N LYS A 141 -9.83 -20.06 9.91
CA LYS A 141 -10.93 -19.13 10.20
C LYS A 141 -10.80 -17.81 9.43
N LEU A 142 -9.72 -17.65 8.65
CA LEU A 142 -9.43 -16.44 7.88
C LEU A 142 -9.70 -16.63 6.40
N HIS A 143 -10.30 -15.62 5.78
CA HIS A 143 -10.51 -15.59 4.34
C HIS A 143 -10.46 -14.17 3.80
N ILE A 144 -10.03 -14.08 2.53
CA ILE A 144 -10.08 -12.82 1.78
C ILE A 144 -11.55 -12.36 1.70
N GLY A 145 -11.77 -11.06 1.88
CA GLY A 145 -13.11 -10.47 1.93
C GLY A 145 -13.74 -10.40 3.33
N GLN A 146 -13.07 -10.93 4.36
CA GLN A 146 -13.54 -10.90 5.73
C GLN A 146 -13.46 -9.47 6.30
N LYS A 147 -14.50 -9.08 7.05
CA LYS A 147 -14.58 -7.76 7.66
C LYS A 147 -13.64 -7.62 8.86
N VAL A 148 -12.99 -6.48 8.92
CA VAL A 148 -12.10 -6.07 10.01
C VAL A 148 -12.56 -4.71 10.50
N THR A 149 -12.65 -4.56 11.80
CA THR A 149 -12.94 -3.28 12.43
C THR A 149 -11.67 -2.75 13.08
N ALA A 150 -11.33 -1.51 12.83
CA ALA A 150 -10.15 -0.87 13.37
C ALA A 150 -10.51 0.31 14.26
N THR A 151 -9.73 0.54 15.31
CA THR A 151 -9.73 1.77 16.11
C THR A 151 -8.33 2.35 16.12
N ALA A 152 -8.19 3.68 16.06
CA ALA A 152 -6.92 4.37 16.07
C ALA A 152 -6.79 5.25 17.31
N ASP A 153 -5.66 5.16 18.02
CA ASP A 153 -5.44 5.95 19.24
C ASP A 153 -5.43 7.46 18.96
N ALA A 154 -5.09 7.87 17.74
CA ALA A 154 -5.14 9.26 17.30
C ALA A 154 -6.57 9.78 17.00
N ARG A 155 -7.59 8.90 17.01
CA ARG A 155 -9.01 9.21 16.73
C ARG A 155 -9.92 8.45 17.69
N LEU A 156 -9.90 8.87 18.94
CA LEU A 156 -10.68 8.25 20.01
C LEU A 156 -12.18 8.28 19.72
N GLY A 157 -12.82 7.13 19.85
CA GLY A 157 -14.27 6.97 19.65
C GLY A 157 -14.71 6.77 18.18
N GLU A 158 -13.79 6.83 17.22
CA GLU A 158 -14.08 6.47 15.83
C GLU A 158 -13.73 5.02 15.56
N THR A 159 -14.57 4.35 14.76
CA THR A 159 -14.38 2.98 14.31
C THR A 159 -14.27 3.00 12.78
N PHE A 160 -13.28 2.31 12.25
CA PHE A 160 -12.96 2.26 10.83
C PHE A 160 -13.20 0.86 10.31
N SER A 161 -13.80 0.75 9.14
CA SER A 161 -14.06 -0.51 8.47
C SER A 161 -12.96 -0.83 7.47
N ALA A 162 -12.51 -2.08 7.50
CA ALA A 162 -11.56 -2.62 6.55
C ALA A 162 -11.97 -4.03 6.12
N THR A 163 -11.39 -4.51 5.05
CA THR A 163 -11.64 -5.85 4.51
C THR A 163 -10.31 -6.54 4.23
N ILE A 164 -10.16 -7.81 4.64
CA ILE A 164 -8.94 -8.58 4.34
C ILE A 164 -8.77 -8.67 2.84
N SER A 165 -7.67 -8.13 2.34
CA SER A 165 -7.32 -8.07 0.92
C SER A 165 -6.28 -9.11 0.51
N ALA A 166 -5.40 -9.51 1.44
CA ALA A 166 -4.38 -10.53 1.21
C ALA A 166 -4.01 -11.26 2.49
N ILE A 167 -3.62 -12.53 2.35
CA ILE A 167 -3.04 -13.36 3.41
C ILE A 167 -1.74 -13.91 2.83
N GLU A 168 -0.63 -13.75 3.55
CA GLU A 168 0.68 -14.26 3.13
C GLU A 168 0.65 -15.79 3.05
N PRO A 169 1.11 -16.41 1.95
CA PRO A 169 1.08 -17.86 1.79
C PRO A 169 2.13 -18.59 2.63
N ALA A 170 3.03 -17.86 3.29
CA ALA A 170 4.10 -18.40 4.11
C ALA A 170 3.93 -18.01 5.57
N ILE A 171 4.21 -18.95 6.48
CA ILE A 171 4.25 -18.72 7.91
C ILE A 171 5.67 -18.29 8.31
N ASN A 172 5.77 -17.26 9.11
CA ASN A 172 7.04 -16.87 9.69
C ASN A 172 7.46 -17.96 10.72
N SER A 173 8.45 -18.77 10.35
CA SER A 173 8.89 -19.93 11.14
C SER A 173 9.47 -19.57 12.52
N SER A 174 9.93 -18.33 12.71
CA SER A 174 10.48 -17.87 13.99
C SER A 174 9.41 -17.43 14.98
N THR A 175 8.27 -16.93 14.50
CA THR A 175 7.19 -16.39 15.34
C THR A 175 5.93 -17.24 15.33
N GLY A 176 5.73 -18.12 14.33
CA GLY A 176 4.49 -18.87 14.11
C GLY A 176 3.32 -18.01 13.67
N LEU A 177 3.60 -16.79 13.18
CA LEU A 177 2.60 -15.84 12.73
C LEU A 177 2.47 -15.82 11.20
N ILE A 178 1.29 -15.41 10.74
CA ILE A 178 0.96 -15.20 9.34
C ILE A 178 0.66 -13.72 9.16
N ASP A 179 1.30 -13.11 8.17
CA ASP A 179 1.06 -11.71 7.83
C ASP A 179 -0.21 -11.58 6.99
N VAL A 180 -1.05 -10.64 7.38
CA VAL A 180 -2.34 -10.37 6.76
C VAL A 180 -2.43 -8.89 6.44
N GLN A 181 -2.95 -8.57 5.27
CA GLN A 181 -3.22 -7.20 4.85
C GLN A 181 -4.72 -6.98 4.74
N ALA A 182 -5.20 -5.88 5.31
CA ALA A 182 -6.57 -5.40 5.09
C ALA A 182 -6.56 -4.01 4.47
N THR A 183 -7.53 -3.75 3.61
CA THR A 183 -7.73 -2.46 2.94
C THR A 183 -8.92 -1.77 3.59
N PHE A 184 -8.74 -0.52 4.01
CA PHE A 184 -9.81 0.31 4.55
C PHE A 184 -10.80 0.72 3.48
N ASP A 185 -12.05 0.90 3.87
CA ASP A 185 -13.05 1.52 3.01
C ASP A 185 -12.59 2.97 2.68
N PRO A 186 -12.82 3.48 1.45
CA PRO A 186 -12.25 4.75 0.99
C PRO A 186 -12.54 5.94 1.92
N GLU A 187 -13.78 6.06 2.41
CA GLU A 187 -14.21 7.13 3.31
C GLU A 187 -13.46 7.10 4.67
N ASP A 188 -13.14 5.91 5.14
CA ASP A 188 -12.41 5.71 6.39
C ASP A 188 -10.90 5.87 6.19
N GLY A 189 -10.38 5.40 5.06
CA GLY A 189 -8.98 5.57 4.68
C GLY A 189 -8.54 7.04 4.61
N GLU A 190 -9.40 7.92 4.12
CA GLU A 190 -9.12 9.36 4.05
C GLU A 190 -8.90 10.02 5.42
N LYS A 191 -9.47 9.46 6.48
CA LYS A 191 -9.34 9.96 7.85
C LYS A 191 -8.06 9.51 8.53
N LEU A 192 -7.42 8.46 8.01
CA LEU A 192 -6.21 7.86 8.57
C LEU A 192 -4.95 8.47 7.92
N LEU A 193 -3.83 8.36 8.62
CA LEU A 193 -2.52 8.75 8.12
C LEU A 193 -1.59 7.54 8.11
N SER A 194 -0.75 7.46 7.09
CA SER A 194 0.31 6.44 7.02
C SER A 194 1.20 6.50 8.27
N GLY A 195 1.47 5.34 8.85
CA GLY A 195 2.22 5.21 10.10
C GLY A 195 1.41 5.33 11.40
N MET A 196 0.07 5.46 11.33
CA MET A 196 -0.77 5.36 12.53
C MET A 196 -0.83 3.94 13.05
N PHE A 197 -0.77 3.79 14.38
CA PHE A 197 -1.07 2.53 15.04
C PHE A 197 -2.58 2.34 15.17
N THR A 198 -3.04 1.15 14.83
CA THR A 198 -4.45 0.76 14.90
C THR A 198 -4.60 -0.55 15.66
N ARG A 199 -5.68 -0.68 16.42
CA ARG A 199 -6.12 -1.95 17.02
C ARG A 199 -7.19 -2.53 16.12
N LEU A 200 -7.01 -3.79 15.76
CA LEU A 200 -7.87 -4.49 14.83
C LEU A 200 -8.69 -5.57 15.53
N ASN A 201 -9.97 -5.64 15.18
CA ASN A 201 -10.86 -6.73 15.52
C ASN A 201 -11.29 -7.44 14.24
N VAL A 202 -10.85 -8.67 14.07
CA VAL A 202 -11.23 -9.51 12.93
C VAL A 202 -12.50 -10.27 13.32
N ALA A 203 -13.57 -10.08 12.57
CA ALA A 203 -14.82 -10.81 12.79
C ALA A 203 -14.63 -12.27 12.31
N LEU A 204 -14.48 -13.20 13.23
CA LEU A 204 -14.46 -14.64 12.91
C LEU A 204 -15.87 -15.14 12.63
N ALA A 205 -15.98 -16.28 11.93
CA ALA A 205 -17.26 -16.94 11.71
C ALA A 205 -17.93 -17.26 13.06
N THR A 206 -19.24 -17.04 13.13
CA THR A 206 -20.01 -17.37 14.33
C THR A 206 -20.00 -18.89 14.51
N GLU A 207 -19.54 -19.33 15.66
CA GLU A 207 -19.66 -20.73 16.06
C GLU A 207 -21.04 -20.96 16.67
N TYR A 208 -21.77 -21.92 16.14
CA TYR A 208 -23.10 -22.31 16.61
C TYR A 208 -22.99 -23.54 17.54
N ASP A 209 -23.99 -23.74 18.36
CA ASP A 209 -24.09 -24.88 19.26
C ASP A 209 -22.98 -25.02 20.31
N GLN A 210 -22.33 -23.91 20.65
CA GLN A 210 -21.37 -23.86 21.75
C GLN A 210 -22.08 -23.72 23.10
N ILE A 211 -21.76 -24.61 24.03
CA ILE A 211 -22.24 -24.52 25.41
C ILE A 211 -21.34 -23.51 26.15
N VAL A 212 -21.91 -22.36 26.50
CA VAL A 212 -21.20 -21.32 27.22
C VAL A 212 -21.56 -21.37 28.69
N VAL A 213 -20.54 -21.37 29.54
CA VAL A 213 -20.70 -21.30 31.01
C VAL A 213 -20.03 -20.06 31.55
N PRO A 214 -20.55 -19.42 32.62
CA PRO A 214 -19.84 -18.34 33.27
C PRO A 214 -18.47 -18.78 33.78
N GLN A 215 -17.44 -17.97 33.65
CA GLN A 215 -16.09 -18.30 34.09
C GLN A 215 -16.03 -18.67 35.58
N VAL A 216 -16.88 -18.08 36.42
CA VAL A 216 -16.98 -18.39 37.84
C VAL A 216 -17.48 -19.83 38.14
N ALA A 217 -18.08 -20.52 37.16
CA ALA A 217 -18.50 -21.91 37.31
C ALA A 217 -17.40 -22.93 37.03
N VAL A 218 -16.27 -22.46 36.46
CA VAL A 218 -15.09 -23.30 36.16
C VAL A 218 -14.15 -23.27 37.32
N SER A 219 -13.80 -24.44 37.86
CA SER A 219 -12.79 -24.61 38.89
C SER A 219 -11.46 -24.97 38.28
N TYR A 220 -10.43 -24.18 38.58
CA TYR A 220 -9.06 -24.38 38.10
C TYR A 220 -8.24 -25.07 39.20
N ASN A 221 -7.60 -26.18 38.89
CA ASN A 221 -6.69 -26.87 39.80
C ASN A 221 -5.45 -27.39 39.04
N MET A 222 -4.46 -27.94 39.77
CA MET A 222 -3.23 -28.40 39.13
C MET A 222 -3.38 -29.62 38.20
N TYR A 223 -4.59 -30.21 38.12
CA TYR A 223 -4.90 -31.33 37.24
C TYR A 223 -5.73 -30.91 36.04
N GLY A 224 -6.08 -29.61 35.90
CA GLY A 224 -6.84 -29.07 34.79
C GLY A 224 -8.07 -28.28 35.23
N GLU A 225 -8.92 -28.03 34.25
CA GLU A 225 -10.17 -27.28 34.40
C GLU A 225 -11.33 -28.25 34.59
N SER A 226 -12.21 -27.94 35.54
CA SER A 226 -13.40 -28.77 35.82
C SER A 226 -14.60 -27.92 36.17
N LEU A 227 -15.79 -28.46 35.90
CA LEU A 227 -17.03 -27.85 36.32
C LEU A 227 -17.98 -28.93 36.90
N TYR A 228 -18.96 -28.50 37.68
CA TYR A 228 -19.96 -29.38 38.24
C TYR A 228 -21.30 -29.24 37.50
N ILE A 229 -21.79 -30.33 36.96
CA ILE A 229 -23.14 -30.41 36.38
C ILE A 229 -24.10 -30.93 37.45
N LEU A 230 -25.21 -30.23 37.61
CA LEU A 230 -26.31 -30.69 38.48
C LEU A 230 -27.26 -31.56 37.65
N THR A 231 -27.38 -32.80 38.05
CA THR A 231 -28.33 -33.74 37.46
C THR A 231 -29.41 -34.12 38.48
N ALA A 232 -30.65 -34.35 38.01
CA ALA A 232 -31.69 -34.81 38.87
C ALA A 232 -31.34 -36.19 39.49
N LEU A 233 -31.77 -36.42 40.70
CA LEU A 233 -31.57 -37.72 41.37
C LEU A 233 -32.33 -38.82 40.63
N SER A 234 -31.75 -40.02 40.55
CA SER A 234 -32.44 -41.22 40.11
C SER A 234 -33.50 -41.63 41.14
N ASP A 235 -34.45 -42.47 40.71
CA ASP A 235 -35.52 -42.87 41.61
C ASP A 235 -35.01 -43.66 42.82
N GLU A 236 -33.98 -44.48 42.65
CA GLU A 236 -33.29 -45.18 43.75
C GLU A 236 -32.62 -44.21 44.74
N GLU A 237 -32.10 -43.11 44.25
CA GLU A 237 -31.47 -42.06 45.08
C GLU A 237 -32.53 -41.24 45.80
N LYS A 238 -33.66 -40.92 45.17
CA LYS A 238 -34.77 -40.26 45.82
C LYS A 238 -35.29 -41.05 47.02
N GLU A 239 -35.43 -42.39 46.90
CA GLU A 239 -35.78 -43.25 48.00
C GLU A 239 -34.74 -43.24 49.15
N LYS A 240 -33.44 -43.27 48.78
CA LYS A 240 -32.34 -43.23 49.74
C LYS A 240 -32.28 -41.95 50.56
N PHE A 241 -32.56 -40.82 49.90
CA PHE A 241 -32.46 -39.48 50.50
C PHE A 241 -33.80 -38.96 51.01
N ALA A 242 -34.94 -39.68 50.86
CA ALA A 242 -36.26 -39.25 51.27
C ALA A 242 -36.37 -38.85 52.77
N LYS A 243 -35.47 -39.36 53.60
CA LYS A 243 -35.43 -39.03 55.05
C LYS A 243 -34.57 -37.79 55.35
N GLN A 244 -33.85 -37.21 54.36
CA GLN A 244 -32.91 -36.11 54.59
C GLN A 244 -33.45 -34.73 54.16
N GLY A 245 -34.63 -34.69 53.50
CA GLY A 245 -35.29 -33.46 53.09
C GLY A 245 -36.16 -33.61 51.83
N ASP A 246 -36.53 -32.49 51.23
CA ASP A 246 -37.34 -32.48 50.00
C ASP A 246 -36.49 -32.93 48.78
N VAL A 247 -36.61 -34.19 48.42
CA VAL A 247 -35.83 -34.80 47.32
C VAL A 247 -36.04 -34.13 45.95
N ASN A 248 -37.15 -33.39 45.78
CA ASN A 248 -37.43 -32.67 44.55
C ASN A 248 -36.54 -31.41 44.40
N LYS A 249 -35.90 -30.98 45.47
CA LYS A 249 -34.92 -29.85 45.51
C LYS A 249 -33.49 -30.32 45.60
N MET A 250 -33.24 -31.64 45.56
CA MET A 250 -31.90 -32.21 45.62
C MET A 250 -31.40 -32.56 44.21
N TYR A 251 -30.12 -32.28 43.96
CA TYR A 251 -29.43 -32.58 42.71
C TYR A 251 -28.14 -33.30 43.01
N ARG A 252 -27.73 -34.18 42.09
CA ARG A 252 -26.41 -34.78 42.11
C ARG A 252 -25.43 -33.82 41.42
N ALA A 253 -24.38 -33.44 42.08
CA ALA A 253 -23.26 -32.73 41.48
C ALA A 253 -22.27 -33.75 40.87
N LYS A 254 -22.09 -33.71 39.55
CA LYS A 254 -21.11 -34.50 38.81
C LYS A 254 -20.02 -33.60 38.31
N GLN A 255 -18.78 -33.84 38.72
CA GLN A 255 -17.64 -33.14 38.19
C GLN A 255 -17.31 -33.67 36.78
N ILE A 256 -17.12 -32.78 35.84
CA ILE A 256 -16.60 -33.07 34.50
C ILE A 256 -15.37 -32.23 34.24
N THR A 257 -14.43 -32.76 33.48
CA THR A 257 -13.26 -32.02 32.98
C THR A 257 -13.67 -31.29 31.71
N VAL A 258 -13.19 -30.07 31.56
CA VAL A 258 -13.45 -29.20 30.42
C VAL A 258 -12.25 -29.17 29.49
#